data_69a284e0bb59ee28f7fb3c4942fdbdd9
#
_entry.id   69a284e0bb59ee28f7fb3c4942fdbdd9
#
_cell.length_a   1.000
_cell.length_b   1.000
_cell.length_c   1.000
_cell.angle_alpha   90.00
_cell.angle_beta   90.00
_cell.angle_gamma   90.00
#
_symmetry.space_group_name_H-M   'P 1'
#
loop_
_entity.id
_entity.type
_entity.pdbx_description
1 polymer ?
#
loop_
_entity_poly.entity_id
_entity_poly.type
_entity_poly.pdbx_seq_one_letter_code
_entity_poly.pdbx_strand_id
1 'polypeptide(L)'
;MINILKSELYKIKHTWLPWLYLLLPILFVIMIYAGFKFTSLSRYSIEDVTLNYLITLGALFPIIIGFITAKVIEMEAEAGCFQIMLTGSQSRTSMYIGKLLSLLLCASLSLILLQSSFLMFFNYQEFYDLILESVLMIIGVVPLYLIHLVISLRFGSGASIGLGFCETLIALLAVTSMGDNIWYYLPSSWPSRLCGLYFVDKISGENSFYFEFFKWSLVATPIIVVMLFGSLIWFNKWNGRTNME
;
A
#
# COMPACT_ATOMS: atom_id res chain seq x y z
N MET A 1 17.13 15.60 4.49
CA MET A 1 16.30 14.42 4.12
C MET A 1 16.75 13.13 4.81
N ILE A 2 18.00 12.67 4.65
CA ILE A 2 18.48 11.38 5.23
C ILE A 2 18.31 11.34 6.75
N ASN A 3 18.62 12.42 7.48
CA ASN A 3 18.47 12.47 8.93
C ASN A 3 16.99 12.40 9.37
N ILE A 4 16.08 13.01 8.60
CA ILE A 4 14.63 12.92 8.85
C ILE A 4 14.16 11.48 8.66
N LEU A 5 14.56 10.86 7.55
CA LEU A 5 14.22 9.47 7.26
C LEU A 5 14.72 8.51 8.35
N LYS A 6 15.99 8.68 8.78
CA LYS A 6 16.53 7.89 9.90
C LYS A 6 15.74 8.09 11.19
N SER A 7 15.32 9.31 11.48
CA SER A 7 14.51 9.62 12.67
C SER A 7 13.13 8.94 12.59
N GLU A 8 12.45 8.99 11.45
CA GLU A 8 11.16 8.34 11.27
C GLU A 8 11.27 6.81 11.37
N LEU A 9 12.28 6.21 10.75
CA LEU A 9 12.54 4.76 10.87
C LEU A 9 12.90 4.36 12.30
N TYR A 10 13.64 5.20 13.04
CA TYR A 10 13.96 4.96 14.44
C TYR A 10 12.70 4.95 15.32
N LYS A 11 11.75 5.85 15.08
CA LYS A 11 10.46 5.86 15.79
C LYS A 11 9.70 4.56 15.53
N ILE A 12 9.57 4.15 14.26
CA ILE A 12 8.88 2.90 13.88
C ILE A 12 9.55 1.70 14.56
N LYS A 13 10.89 1.63 14.57
CA LYS A 13 11.65 0.52 15.15
C LYS A 13 11.35 0.27 16.64
N HIS A 14 11.07 1.32 17.41
CA HIS A 14 10.81 1.22 18.85
C HIS A 14 9.34 0.96 19.21
N THR A 15 8.56 0.48 18.24
CA THR A 15 7.16 0.12 18.38
C THR A 15 6.94 -1.35 18.03
N TRP A 16 5.70 -1.80 18.05
CA TRP A 16 5.33 -3.14 17.59
C TRP A 16 5.14 -3.20 16.04
N LEU A 17 5.13 -2.06 15.34
CA LEU A 17 4.96 -2.00 13.89
C LEU A 17 5.96 -2.85 13.08
N PRO A 18 7.26 -2.94 13.43
CA PRO A 18 8.18 -3.83 12.73
C PRO A 18 7.74 -5.29 12.71
N TRP A 19 7.14 -5.76 13.80
CA TRP A 19 6.61 -7.12 13.86
C TRP A 19 5.44 -7.32 12.89
N LEU A 20 4.60 -6.29 12.70
CA LEU A 20 3.53 -6.32 11.72
C LEU A 20 4.08 -6.40 10.30
N TYR A 21 5.08 -5.58 9.97
CA TYR A 21 5.73 -5.60 8.65
C TYR A 21 6.48 -6.91 8.34
N LEU A 22 6.95 -7.62 9.38
CA LEU A 22 7.68 -8.89 9.22
C LEU A 22 6.76 -10.11 9.27
N LEU A 23 5.87 -10.19 10.26
CA LEU A 23 5.08 -11.40 10.51
C LEU A 23 3.85 -11.49 9.60
N LEU A 24 3.16 -10.36 9.36
CA LEU A 24 1.93 -10.37 8.57
C LEU A 24 2.16 -10.91 7.14
N PRO A 25 3.21 -10.51 6.39
CA PRO A 25 3.50 -11.07 5.08
C PRO A 25 3.71 -12.59 5.12
N ILE A 26 4.50 -13.08 6.05
CA ILE A 26 4.83 -14.51 6.17
C ILE A 26 3.59 -15.30 6.55
N LEU A 27 2.81 -14.84 7.52
CA LEU A 27 1.57 -15.48 7.94
C LEU A 27 0.54 -15.53 6.81
N PHE A 28 0.44 -14.46 6.01
CA PHE A 28 -0.47 -14.42 4.86
C PHE A 28 -0.11 -15.50 3.84
N VAL A 29 1.17 -15.65 3.48
CA VAL A 29 1.63 -16.69 2.56
C VAL A 29 1.42 -18.10 3.14
N ILE A 30 1.74 -18.30 4.43
CA ILE A 30 1.50 -19.57 5.10
C ILE A 30 0.02 -19.93 5.08
N MET A 31 -0.87 -18.97 5.31
CA MET A 31 -2.33 -19.19 5.27
C MET A 31 -2.78 -19.65 3.88
N ILE A 32 -2.29 -19.00 2.81
CA ILE A 32 -2.61 -19.39 1.43
C ILE A 32 -2.06 -20.78 1.11
N TYR A 33 -0.82 -21.07 1.50
CA TYR A 33 -0.21 -22.37 1.29
C TYR A 33 -0.91 -23.48 2.05
N ALA A 34 -1.29 -23.23 3.30
CA ALA A 34 -2.08 -24.18 4.08
C ALA A 34 -3.46 -24.41 3.44
N GLY A 35 -4.13 -23.36 3.00
CA GLY A 35 -5.36 -23.45 2.23
C GLY A 35 -5.19 -24.29 0.98
N PHE A 36 -4.12 -24.07 0.22
CA PHE A 36 -3.83 -24.87 -0.97
C PHE A 36 -3.60 -26.35 -0.65
N LYS A 37 -2.84 -26.67 0.41
CA LYS A 37 -2.54 -28.08 0.76
C LYS A 37 -3.68 -28.83 1.44
N PHE A 38 -4.46 -28.16 2.30
CA PHE A 38 -5.39 -28.85 3.21
C PHE A 38 -6.85 -28.66 2.84
N THR A 39 -7.17 -27.92 1.75
CA THR A 39 -8.54 -27.71 1.30
C THR A 39 -8.72 -28.13 -0.17
N SER A 40 -9.94 -27.95 -0.69
CA SER A 40 -10.25 -28.16 -2.10
C SER A 40 -9.50 -27.22 -3.07
N LEU A 41 -8.79 -26.24 -2.57
CA LEU A 41 -7.96 -25.32 -3.38
C LEU A 41 -6.83 -26.06 -4.13
N SER A 42 -6.41 -27.24 -3.67
CA SER A 42 -5.45 -28.10 -4.38
C SER A 42 -5.93 -28.58 -5.76
N ARG A 43 -7.22 -28.39 -6.08
CA ARG A 43 -7.80 -28.69 -7.41
C ARG A 43 -7.53 -27.59 -8.45
N TYR A 44 -7.22 -26.39 -8.00
CA TYR A 44 -6.89 -25.27 -8.89
C TYR A 44 -5.44 -25.35 -9.36
N SER A 45 -5.16 -24.79 -10.52
CA SER A 45 -3.78 -24.67 -11.01
C SER A 45 -2.98 -23.74 -10.11
N ILE A 46 -1.66 -23.87 -10.12
CA ILE A 46 -0.78 -22.93 -9.37
C ILE A 46 -0.93 -21.52 -9.95
N GLU A 47 -1.21 -21.39 -11.24
CA GLU A 47 -1.49 -20.14 -11.93
C GLU A 47 -2.71 -19.43 -11.34
N ASP A 48 -3.84 -20.17 -11.20
CA ASP A 48 -5.04 -19.61 -10.59
C ASP A 48 -4.81 -19.17 -9.14
N VAL A 49 -4.05 -19.96 -8.38
CA VAL A 49 -3.70 -19.61 -6.99
C VAL A 49 -2.83 -18.36 -6.95
N THR A 50 -1.86 -18.24 -7.84
CA THR A 50 -0.96 -17.06 -7.93
C THR A 50 -1.74 -15.82 -8.35
N LEU A 51 -2.60 -15.92 -9.35
CA LEU A 51 -3.45 -14.81 -9.77
C LEU A 51 -4.34 -14.31 -8.62
N ASN A 52 -5.03 -15.23 -7.96
CA ASN A 52 -5.90 -14.88 -6.84
C ASN A 52 -5.12 -14.33 -5.64
N TYR A 53 -3.90 -14.83 -5.39
CA TYR A 53 -2.99 -14.28 -4.39
C TYR A 53 -2.64 -12.81 -4.67
N LEU A 54 -2.18 -12.49 -5.88
CA LEU A 54 -1.79 -11.13 -6.27
C LEU A 54 -2.97 -10.16 -6.20
N ILE A 55 -4.13 -10.57 -6.71
CA ILE A 55 -5.36 -9.77 -6.70
C ILE A 55 -5.83 -9.51 -5.27
N THR A 56 -5.91 -10.54 -4.44
CA THR A 56 -6.37 -10.43 -3.06
C THR A 56 -5.43 -9.57 -2.23
N LEU A 57 -4.11 -9.78 -2.39
CA LEU A 57 -3.10 -8.97 -1.73
C LEU A 57 -3.26 -7.49 -2.09
N GLY A 58 -3.33 -7.19 -3.38
CA GLY A 58 -3.50 -5.82 -3.86
C GLY A 58 -4.78 -5.16 -3.35
N ALA A 59 -5.88 -5.91 -3.25
CA ALA A 59 -7.15 -5.41 -2.76
C ALA A 59 -7.17 -5.16 -1.24
N LEU A 60 -6.32 -5.85 -0.47
CA LEU A 60 -6.20 -5.67 0.99
C LEU A 60 -5.29 -4.50 1.39
N PHE A 61 -4.50 -3.93 0.47
CA PHE A 61 -3.61 -2.83 0.82
C PHE A 61 -4.30 -1.62 1.46
N PRO A 62 -5.48 -1.15 1.01
CA PRO A 62 -6.08 0.04 1.59
C PRO A 62 -6.32 -0.08 3.10
N ILE A 63 -6.87 -1.21 3.57
CA ILE A 63 -7.12 -1.41 5.00
C ILE A 63 -5.81 -1.55 5.80
N ILE A 64 -4.80 -2.22 5.24
CA ILE A 64 -3.48 -2.38 5.86
C ILE A 64 -2.79 -1.02 5.99
N ILE A 65 -2.79 -0.23 4.92
CA ILE A 65 -2.19 1.11 4.88
C ILE A 65 -2.95 2.06 5.81
N GLY A 66 -4.28 1.99 5.81
CA GLY A 66 -5.13 2.76 6.71
C GLY A 66 -4.80 2.52 8.17
N PHE A 67 -4.62 1.26 8.55
CA PHE A 67 -4.26 0.86 9.91
C PHE A 67 -2.83 1.29 10.28
N ILE A 68 -1.85 1.03 9.42
CA ILE A 68 -0.44 1.39 9.67
C ILE A 68 -0.30 2.91 9.80
N THR A 69 -0.88 3.67 8.88
CA THR A 69 -0.80 5.13 8.86
C THR A 69 -1.51 5.72 10.08
N ALA A 70 -2.68 5.17 10.43
CA ALA A 70 -3.40 5.55 11.64
C ALA A 70 -2.52 5.40 12.87
N LYS A 71 -1.85 4.24 13.03
CA LYS A 71 -1.00 3.97 14.19
C LYS A 71 0.24 4.85 14.25
N VAL A 72 0.90 5.08 13.12
CA VAL A 72 2.06 5.98 13.05
C VAL A 72 1.69 7.42 13.45
N ILE A 73 0.53 7.91 13.02
CA ILE A 73 0.07 9.27 13.37
C ILE A 73 -0.45 9.35 14.81
N GLU A 74 -1.09 8.29 15.32
CA GLU A 74 -1.53 8.22 16.72
C GLU A 74 -0.35 8.31 17.69
N MET A 75 0.72 7.58 17.44
CA MET A 75 1.95 7.65 18.24
C MET A 75 2.55 9.07 18.26
N GLU A 76 2.50 9.78 17.14
CA GLU A 76 2.94 11.18 17.06
C GLU A 76 2.03 12.09 17.89
N ALA A 77 0.72 11.85 17.86
CA ALA A 77 -0.26 12.62 18.62
C ALA A 77 -0.08 12.42 20.12
N GLU A 78 0.04 11.15 20.57
CA GLU A 78 0.20 10.79 21.98
C GLU A 78 1.50 11.33 22.57
N ALA A 79 2.58 11.38 21.81
CA ALA A 79 3.87 11.93 22.25
C ALA A 79 3.88 13.48 22.28
N GLY A 80 2.78 14.15 21.99
CA GLY A 80 2.72 15.62 21.84
C GLY A 80 3.53 16.15 20.67
N CYS A 81 3.99 15.27 19.78
CA CYS A 81 4.95 15.55 18.74
C CYS A 81 4.38 16.36 17.57
N PHE A 82 3.08 16.57 17.49
CA PHE A 82 2.56 17.55 16.53
C PHE A 82 3.14 18.94 16.78
N GLN A 83 3.35 19.33 18.02
CA GLN A 83 4.03 20.59 18.35
C GLN A 83 5.48 20.58 17.87
N ILE A 84 6.23 19.50 18.16
CA ILE A 84 7.62 19.34 17.69
C ILE A 84 7.68 19.32 16.17
N MET A 85 6.75 18.63 15.51
CA MET A 85 6.64 18.54 14.06
C MET A 85 6.29 19.88 13.41
N LEU A 86 5.54 20.74 14.12
CA LEU A 86 5.12 22.06 13.63
C LEU A 86 6.11 23.18 13.96
N THR A 87 6.85 23.06 15.06
CA THR A 87 7.79 24.10 15.56
C THR A 87 9.25 23.76 15.33
N GLY A 88 9.57 22.56 14.84
CA GLY A 88 10.94 22.09 14.60
C GLY A 88 11.68 22.95 13.58
N SER A 89 13.02 22.91 13.63
CA SER A 89 13.91 23.62 12.70
C SER A 89 13.86 23.11 11.25
N GLN A 90 13.22 21.98 11.02
CA GLN A 90 13.09 21.36 9.70
C GLN A 90 11.86 21.90 8.94
N SER A 91 11.94 21.97 7.61
CA SER A 91 10.79 22.40 6.81
C SER A 91 9.64 21.37 6.92
N ARG A 92 8.41 21.85 7.04
CA ARG A 92 7.21 21.01 7.11
C ARG A 92 7.11 20.05 5.92
N THR A 93 7.43 20.53 4.72
CA THR A 93 7.49 19.72 3.49
C THR A 93 8.47 18.54 3.63
N SER A 94 9.69 18.81 4.16
CA SER A 94 10.68 17.74 4.35
C SER A 94 10.24 16.71 5.38
N MET A 95 9.52 17.10 6.41
CA MET A 95 8.98 16.19 7.42
C MET A 95 7.87 15.31 6.84
N TYR A 96 6.95 15.88 6.07
CA TYR A 96 5.88 15.13 5.40
C TYR A 96 6.44 14.11 4.40
N ILE A 97 7.36 14.54 3.54
CA ILE A 97 8.02 13.66 2.57
C ILE A 97 8.84 12.59 3.28
N GLY A 98 9.55 12.93 4.35
CA GLY A 98 10.32 11.96 5.15
C GLY A 98 9.42 10.86 5.74
N LYS A 99 8.25 11.24 6.24
CA LYS A 99 7.26 10.29 6.76
C LYS A 99 6.68 9.41 5.65
N LEU A 100 6.29 9.99 4.52
CA LEU A 100 5.82 9.23 3.35
C LEU A 100 6.87 8.22 2.87
N LEU A 101 8.13 8.67 2.72
CA LEU A 101 9.22 7.79 2.27
C LEU A 101 9.52 6.68 3.28
N SER A 102 9.46 6.94 4.59
CA SER A 102 9.68 5.90 5.60
C SER A 102 8.62 4.81 5.54
N LEU A 103 7.35 5.18 5.34
CA LEU A 103 6.23 4.24 5.18
C LEU A 103 6.37 3.42 3.89
N LEU A 104 6.72 4.06 2.77
CA LEU A 104 6.94 3.38 1.50
C LEU A 104 8.13 2.42 1.55
N LEU A 105 9.22 2.78 2.24
CA LEU A 105 10.37 1.89 2.45
C LEU A 105 9.99 0.66 3.29
N CYS A 106 9.26 0.85 4.39
CA CYS A 106 8.78 -0.28 5.19
C CYS A 106 7.85 -1.19 4.38
N ALA A 107 6.95 -0.61 3.58
CA ALA A 107 6.06 -1.36 2.69
C ALA A 107 6.84 -2.13 1.62
N SER A 108 7.86 -1.53 1.01
CA SER A 108 8.71 -2.19 0.01
C SER A 108 9.45 -3.39 0.60
N LEU A 109 10.02 -3.24 1.80
CA LEU A 109 10.68 -4.35 2.50
C LEU A 109 9.69 -5.48 2.84
N SER A 110 8.50 -5.12 3.31
CA SER A 110 7.43 -6.09 3.61
C SER A 110 6.96 -6.84 2.36
N LEU A 111 6.85 -6.14 1.22
CA LEU A 111 6.50 -6.76 -0.07
C LEU A 111 7.59 -7.72 -0.57
N ILE A 112 8.86 -7.35 -0.47
CA ILE A 112 9.96 -8.23 -0.84
C ILE A 112 9.92 -9.51 0.00
N LEU A 113 9.69 -9.41 1.31
CA LEU A 113 9.55 -10.57 2.20
C LEU A 113 8.36 -11.44 1.80
N LEU A 114 7.23 -10.83 1.48
CA LEU A 114 6.00 -11.50 1.08
C LEU A 114 6.19 -12.27 -0.22
N GLN A 115 6.73 -11.63 -1.25
CA GLN A 115 6.97 -12.25 -2.56
C GLN A 115 8.04 -13.33 -2.47
N SER A 116 9.14 -13.09 -1.72
CA SER A 116 10.18 -14.10 -1.50
C SER A 116 9.63 -15.33 -0.75
N SER A 117 8.76 -15.12 0.22
CA SER A 117 8.08 -16.21 0.94
C SER A 117 7.15 -16.99 -0.01
N PHE A 118 6.41 -16.30 -0.86
CA PHE A 118 5.54 -16.94 -1.84
C PHE A 118 6.36 -17.81 -2.81
N LEU A 119 7.45 -17.29 -3.37
CA LEU A 119 8.37 -18.05 -4.23
C LEU A 119 8.89 -19.31 -3.51
N MET A 120 9.29 -19.19 -2.24
CA MET A 120 9.83 -20.31 -1.47
C MET A 120 8.82 -21.45 -1.27
N PHE A 121 7.55 -21.13 -1.07
CA PHE A 121 6.51 -22.15 -0.83
C PHE A 121 5.93 -22.74 -2.12
N PHE A 122 5.78 -21.95 -3.19
CA PHE A 122 5.10 -22.38 -4.40
C PHE A 122 6.07 -22.68 -5.56
N ASN A 123 7.29 -22.11 -5.54
CA ASN A 123 8.37 -22.30 -6.54
C ASN A 123 7.88 -22.21 -8.01
N TYR A 124 6.96 -21.27 -8.28
CA TYR A 124 6.26 -21.18 -9.55
C TYR A 124 6.70 -19.97 -10.42
N GLN A 125 7.09 -18.87 -9.80
CA GLN A 125 7.40 -17.63 -10.52
C GLN A 125 8.90 -17.44 -10.75
N GLU A 126 9.24 -16.72 -11.81
CA GLU A 126 10.59 -16.25 -12.03
C GLU A 126 10.91 -15.04 -11.14
N PHE A 127 12.16 -14.88 -10.76
CA PHE A 127 12.59 -13.78 -9.89
C PHE A 127 12.30 -12.39 -10.50
N TYR A 128 12.35 -12.28 -11.83
CA TYR A 128 12.03 -11.05 -12.55
C TYR A 128 10.58 -10.64 -12.36
N ASP A 129 9.65 -11.58 -12.43
CA ASP A 129 8.22 -11.31 -12.25
C ASP A 129 7.92 -10.80 -10.85
N LEU A 130 8.54 -11.39 -9.83
CA LEU A 130 8.38 -10.94 -8.44
C LEU A 130 8.82 -9.50 -8.25
N ILE A 131 9.93 -9.08 -8.88
CA ILE A 131 10.39 -7.69 -8.84
C ILE A 131 9.37 -6.79 -9.52
N LEU A 132 8.91 -7.15 -10.71
CA LEU A 132 7.99 -6.31 -11.47
C LEU A 132 6.63 -6.17 -10.77
N GLU A 133 6.07 -7.26 -10.25
CA GLU A 133 4.85 -7.26 -9.46
C GLU A 133 5.00 -6.40 -8.20
N SER A 134 6.14 -6.50 -7.50
CA SER A 134 6.44 -5.66 -6.34
C SER A 134 6.49 -4.16 -6.71
N VAL A 135 7.10 -3.82 -7.84
CA VAL A 135 7.16 -2.44 -8.36
C VAL A 135 5.76 -1.94 -8.71
N LEU A 136 4.95 -2.73 -9.41
CA LEU A 136 3.56 -2.38 -9.76
C LEU A 136 2.72 -2.14 -8.50
N MET A 137 2.86 -3.00 -7.48
CA MET A 137 2.19 -2.82 -6.20
C MET A 137 2.63 -1.54 -5.50
N ILE A 138 3.95 -1.27 -5.42
CA ILE A 138 4.47 -0.04 -4.76
C ILE A 138 3.96 1.22 -5.46
N ILE A 139 3.97 1.26 -6.79
CA ILE A 139 3.44 2.41 -7.53
C ILE A 139 1.94 2.58 -7.23
N GLY A 140 1.20 1.47 -7.21
CA GLY A 140 -0.24 1.48 -6.93
C GLY A 140 -0.61 1.95 -5.52
N VAL A 141 0.24 1.72 -4.51
CA VAL A 141 -0.05 2.12 -3.11
C VAL A 141 0.37 3.55 -2.77
N VAL A 142 1.17 4.23 -3.59
CA VAL A 142 1.59 5.62 -3.33
C VAL A 142 0.41 6.55 -3.03
N PRO A 143 -0.66 6.62 -3.85
CA PRO A 143 -1.80 7.49 -3.58
C PRO A 143 -2.55 7.11 -2.30
N LEU A 144 -2.61 5.83 -1.95
CA LEU A 144 -3.23 5.37 -0.71
C LEU A 144 -2.50 5.95 0.51
N TYR A 145 -1.16 5.89 0.53
CA TYR A 145 -0.39 6.53 1.60
C TYR A 145 -0.61 8.03 1.68
N LEU A 146 -0.72 8.73 0.54
CA LEU A 146 -1.02 10.17 0.50
C LEU A 146 -2.39 10.48 1.11
N ILE A 147 -3.43 9.73 0.74
CA ILE A 147 -4.79 9.89 1.29
C ILE A 147 -4.78 9.62 2.79
N HIS A 148 -4.27 8.46 3.20
CA HIS A 148 -4.32 8.02 4.58
C HIS A 148 -3.49 8.91 5.52
N LEU A 149 -2.35 9.47 5.06
CA LEU A 149 -1.60 10.46 5.83
C LEU A 149 -2.42 11.71 6.10
N VAL A 150 -3.09 12.27 5.09
CA VAL A 150 -3.93 13.46 5.25
C VAL A 150 -5.13 13.15 6.16
N ILE A 151 -5.81 12.03 5.94
CA ILE A 151 -6.98 11.64 6.73
C ILE A 151 -6.60 11.36 8.19
N SER A 152 -5.50 10.63 8.43
CA SER A 152 -5.03 10.35 9.78
C SER A 152 -4.62 11.62 10.52
N LEU A 153 -3.93 12.54 9.86
CA LEU A 153 -3.52 13.83 10.45
C LEU A 153 -4.71 14.73 10.75
N ARG A 154 -5.72 14.77 9.87
CA ARG A 154 -6.87 15.67 10.00
C ARG A 154 -7.96 15.13 10.91
N PHE A 155 -8.35 13.88 10.72
CA PHE A 155 -9.55 13.29 11.34
C PHE A 155 -9.23 12.19 12.38
N GLY A 156 -7.97 11.74 12.46
CA GLY A 156 -7.53 10.75 13.43
C GLY A 156 -7.48 9.32 12.91
N SER A 157 -7.11 8.41 13.82
CA SER A 157 -6.87 6.99 13.52
C SER A 157 -8.12 6.28 13.03
N GLY A 158 -9.26 6.50 13.70
CA GLY A 158 -10.52 5.85 13.34
C GLY A 158 -10.99 6.17 11.91
N ALA A 159 -10.84 7.44 11.48
CA ALA A 159 -11.22 7.84 10.12
C ALA A 159 -10.36 7.15 9.04
N SER A 160 -9.05 7.02 9.29
CA SER A 160 -8.14 6.33 8.35
C SER A 160 -8.46 4.85 8.25
N ILE A 161 -8.72 4.16 9.36
CA ILE A 161 -9.10 2.75 9.37
C ILE A 161 -10.44 2.53 8.67
N GLY A 162 -11.44 3.37 8.98
CA GLY A 162 -12.77 3.31 8.36
C GLY A 162 -12.71 3.52 6.84
N LEU A 163 -11.93 4.52 6.40
CA LEU A 163 -11.70 4.75 4.97
C LEU A 163 -11.02 3.55 4.32
N GLY A 164 -9.96 3.00 4.94
CA GLY A 164 -9.26 1.82 4.40
C GLY A 164 -10.17 0.61 4.24
N PHE A 165 -11.12 0.42 5.17
CA PHE A 165 -12.12 -0.62 5.03
C PHE A 165 -13.05 -0.39 3.81
N CYS A 166 -13.56 0.82 3.64
CA CYS A 166 -14.38 1.18 2.48
C CYS A 166 -13.61 1.03 1.16
N GLU A 167 -12.37 1.51 1.12
CA GLU A 167 -11.50 1.40 -0.06
C GLU A 167 -11.17 -0.06 -0.40
N THR A 168 -10.99 -0.94 0.59
CA THR A 168 -10.81 -2.37 0.38
C THR A 168 -12.06 -3.01 -0.27
N LEU A 169 -13.26 -2.65 0.19
CA LEU A 169 -14.49 -3.12 -0.46
C LEU A 169 -14.59 -2.65 -1.91
N ILE A 170 -14.24 -1.39 -2.17
CA ILE A 170 -14.20 -0.82 -3.53
C ILE A 170 -13.16 -1.58 -4.38
N ALA A 171 -11.97 -1.86 -3.82
CA ALA A 171 -10.93 -2.60 -4.53
C ALA A 171 -11.38 -4.02 -4.91
N LEU A 172 -12.04 -4.75 -3.99
CA LEU A 172 -12.60 -6.08 -4.25
C LEU A 172 -13.69 -6.05 -5.33
N LEU A 173 -14.58 -5.07 -5.31
CA LEU A 173 -15.59 -4.89 -6.36
C LEU A 173 -14.95 -4.51 -7.70
N ALA A 174 -13.93 -3.65 -7.66
CA ALA A 174 -13.24 -3.19 -8.87
C ALA A 174 -12.44 -4.30 -9.57
N VAL A 175 -12.13 -5.41 -8.93
CA VAL A 175 -11.51 -6.58 -9.56
C VAL A 175 -12.50 -7.36 -10.43
N THR A 176 -13.79 -7.25 -10.13
CA THR A 176 -14.85 -7.88 -10.93
C THR A 176 -15.13 -7.07 -12.20
N SER A 177 -16.02 -7.57 -13.07
CA SER A 177 -16.47 -6.86 -14.26
C SER A 177 -17.13 -5.50 -13.97
N MET A 178 -17.58 -5.26 -12.73
CA MET A 178 -18.09 -3.95 -12.31
C MET A 178 -17.02 -2.86 -12.34
N GLY A 179 -15.76 -3.24 -12.18
CA GLY A 179 -14.62 -2.31 -12.22
C GLY A 179 -14.09 -2.02 -13.61
N ASP A 180 -14.52 -2.75 -14.65
CA ASP A 180 -14.01 -2.57 -16.00
C ASP A 180 -14.30 -1.13 -16.50
N ASN A 181 -13.30 -0.53 -17.11
CA ASN A 181 -13.27 0.88 -17.58
C ASN A 181 -13.27 1.97 -16.48
N ILE A 182 -13.59 1.69 -15.23
CA ILE A 182 -13.59 2.68 -14.13
C ILE A 182 -12.40 2.55 -13.17
N TRP A 183 -11.74 1.41 -13.13
CA TRP A 183 -10.64 1.13 -12.20
C TRP A 183 -9.46 2.09 -12.32
N TYR A 184 -9.23 2.70 -13.51
CA TYR A 184 -8.20 3.71 -13.71
C TYR A 184 -8.34 4.93 -12.79
N TYR A 185 -9.59 5.26 -12.43
CA TYR A 185 -9.94 6.41 -11.56
C TYR A 185 -10.02 6.03 -10.07
N LEU A 186 -9.84 4.74 -9.74
CA LEU A 186 -9.97 4.21 -8.38
C LEU A 186 -8.60 3.80 -7.83
N PRO A 187 -7.87 4.69 -7.12
CA PRO A 187 -6.53 4.38 -6.58
C PRO A 187 -6.49 3.12 -5.72
N SER A 188 -7.57 2.81 -5.01
CA SER A 188 -7.67 1.61 -4.17
C SER A 188 -7.55 0.30 -4.94
N SER A 189 -7.93 0.27 -6.21
CA SER A 189 -7.88 -0.92 -7.07
C SER A 189 -6.57 -1.09 -7.82
N TRP A 190 -5.71 -0.06 -7.88
CA TRP A 190 -4.50 -0.09 -8.71
C TRP A 190 -3.55 -1.23 -8.40
N PRO A 191 -3.22 -1.53 -7.11
CA PRO A 191 -2.31 -2.62 -6.82
C PRO A 191 -2.83 -3.98 -7.31
N SER A 192 -4.12 -4.26 -7.11
CA SER A 192 -4.74 -5.53 -7.51
C SER A 192 -4.89 -5.65 -9.03
N ARG A 193 -5.37 -4.59 -9.69
CA ARG A 193 -5.61 -4.59 -11.14
C ARG A 193 -4.30 -4.63 -11.94
N LEU A 194 -3.29 -3.86 -11.56
CA LEU A 194 -2.01 -3.85 -12.28
C LEU A 194 -1.33 -5.21 -12.24
N CYS A 195 -1.26 -5.82 -11.04
CA CYS A 195 -0.64 -7.14 -10.91
C CYS A 195 -1.47 -8.23 -11.57
N GLY A 196 -2.80 -8.18 -11.43
CA GLY A 196 -3.69 -9.15 -12.08
C GLY A 196 -3.58 -9.09 -13.61
N LEU A 197 -3.61 -7.89 -14.20
CA LEU A 197 -3.45 -7.70 -15.65
C LEU A 197 -2.07 -8.16 -16.14
N TYR A 198 -1.00 -7.81 -15.43
CA TYR A 198 0.35 -8.27 -15.78
C TYR A 198 0.43 -9.80 -15.77
N PHE A 199 -0.07 -10.44 -14.72
CA PHE A 199 0.00 -11.90 -14.59
C PHE A 199 -0.86 -12.62 -15.62
N VAL A 200 -2.08 -12.13 -15.91
CA VAL A 200 -2.94 -12.68 -16.96
C VAL A 200 -2.29 -12.56 -18.34
N ASP A 201 -1.72 -11.40 -18.66
CA ASP A 201 -1.03 -11.14 -19.92
C ASP A 201 0.18 -12.08 -20.11
N LYS A 202 0.92 -12.34 -19.03
CA LYS A 202 2.04 -13.28 -19.03
C LYS A 202 1.59 -14.70 -19.38
N ILE A 203 0.44 -15.16 -18.86
CA ILE A 203 -0.06 -16.51 -19.10
C ILE A 203 -0.68 -16.62 -20.50
N SER A 204 -1.48 -15.62 -20.91
CA SER A 204 -2.17 -15.62 -22.18
C SER A 204 -1.27 -15.31 -23.39
N GLY A 205 -0.20 -14.52 -23.16
CA GLY A 205 0.71 -14.05 -24.22
C GLY A 205 0.09 -13.01 -25.16
N GLU A 206 -1.01 -12.34 -24.73
CA GLU A 206 -1.78 -11.42 -25.58
C GLU A 206 -1.14 -10.04 -25.75
N ASN A 207 -0.14 -9.68 -24.93
CA ASN A 207 0.51 -8.34 -24.89
C ASN A 207 -0.47 -7.18 -24.62
N SER A 208 -1.58 -7.46 -23.96
CA SER A 208 -2.61 -6.47 -23.63
C SER A 208 -2.20 -5.56 -22.46
N PHE A 209 -1.32 -6.03 -21.58
CA PHE A 209 -0.85 -5.32 -20.41
C PHE A 209 -0.26 -3.94 -20.72
N TYR A 210 0.60 -3.85 -21.74
CA TYR A 210 1.25 -2.58 -22.10
C TYR A 210 0.25 -1.50 -22.49
N PHE A 211 -0.82 -1.86 -23.19
CA PHE A 211 -1.87 -0.93 -23.59
C PHE A 211 -2.69 -0.46 -22.38
N GLU A 212 -3.07 -1.38 -21.49
CA GLU A 212 -3.81 -1.06 -20.28
C GLU A 212 -2.95 -0.25 -19.30
N PHE A 213 -1.67 -0.59 -19.15
CA PHE A 213 -0.71 0.16 -18.33
C PHE A 213 -0.50 1.58 -18.85
N PHE A 214 -0.43 1.76 -20.17
CA PHE A 214 -0.33 3.09 -20.79
C PHE A 214 -1.57 3.94 -20.50
N LYS A 215 -2.78 3.41 -20.69
CA LYS A 215 -4.03 4.11 -20.32
C LYS A 215 -4.06 4.48 -18.85
N TRP A 216 -3.73 3.52 -17.98
CA TRP A 216 -3.66 3.75 -16.56
C TRP A 216 -2.66 4.87 -16.23
N SER A 217 -1.48 4.86 -16.80
CA SER A 217 -0.44 5.85 -16.50
C SER A 217 -0.85 7.27 -16.88
N LEU A 218 -1.61 7.45 -17.99
CA LEU A 218 -2.17 8.75 -18.39
C LEU A 218 -3.17 9.31 -17.35
N VAL A 219 -3.91 8.45 -16.69
CA VAL A 219 -4.88 8.86 -15.66
C VAL A 219 -4.22 8.96 -14.27
N ALA A 220 -3.39 7.98 -13.92
CA ALA A 220 -2.80 7.87 -12.61
C ALA A 220 -1.75 8.96 -12.33
N THR A 221 -0.93 9.30 -13.32
CA THR A 221 0.13 10.31 -13.13
C THR A 221 -0.43 11.67 -12.69
N PRO A 222 -1.41 12.29 -13.38
CA PRO A 222 -1.99 13.54 -12.93
C PRO A 222 -2.68 13.41 -11.55
N ILE A 223 -3.34 12.30 -11.27
CA ILE A 223 -3.98 12.06 -9.96
C ILE A 223 -2.92 12.06 -8.86
N ILE A 224 -1.84 11.28 -9.01
CA ILE A 224 -0.75 11.21 -8.01
C ILE A 224 -0.10 12.57 -7.82
N VAL A 225 0.17 13.30 -8.90
CA VAL A 225 0.77 14.64 -8.84
C VAL A 225 -0.12 15.62 -8.07
N VAL A 226 -1.42 15.67 -8.41
CA VAL A 226 -2.38 16.54 -7.72
C VAL A 226 -2.49 16.16 -6.25
N MET A 227 -2.55 14.87 -5.92
CA MET A 227 -2.61 14.40 -4.53
C MET A 227 -1.35 14.75 -3.74
N LEU A 228 -0.15 14.57 -4.34
CA LEU A 228 1.12 14.90 -3.71
C LEU A 228 1.22 16.39 -3.42
N PHE A 229 1.04 17.24 -4.44
CA PHE A 229 1.12 18.69 -4.24
C PHE A 229 -0.01 19.21 -3.34
N GLY A 230 -1.22 18.71 -3.50
CA GLY A 230 -2.36 19.06 -2.65
C GLY A 230 -2.11 18.72 -1.19
N SER A 231 -1.60 17.52 -0.89
CA SER A 231 -1.25 17.11 0.47
C SER A 231 -0.12 17.95 1.07
N LEU A 232 0.91 18.30 0.28
CA LEU A 232 2.01 19.16 0.72
C LEU A 232 1.54 20.59 1.03
N ILE A 233 0.74 21.19 0.14
CA ILE A 233 0.18 22.54 0.35
C ILE A 233 -0.72 22.55 1.58
N TRP A 234 -1.56 21.54 1.73
CA TRP A 234 -2.42 21.39 2.89
C TRP A 234 -1.60 21.26 4.18
N PHE A 235 -0.60 20.36 4.20
CA PHE A 235 0.22 20.14 5.38
C PHE A 235 1.03 21.36 5.81
N ASN A 236 1.54 22.15 4.86
CA ASN A 236 2.23 23.40 5.15
C ASN A 236 1.34 24.43 5.87
N LYS A 237 0.02 24.39 5.66
CA LYS A 237 -0.96 25.27 6.30
C LYS A 237 -1.62 24.65 7.54
N TRP A 238 -1.36 23.36 7.79
CA TRP A 238 -1.97 22.65 8.91
C TRP A 238 -1.31 23.04 10.25
N ASN A 239 -2.13 23.35 11.25
CA ASN A 239 -1.70 23.83 12.56
C ASN A 239 -1.94 22.84 13.71
N GLY A 240 -2.09 21.55 13.36
CA GLY A 240 -2.40 20.50 14.33
C GLY A 240 -3.91 20.29 14.52
N ARG A 241 -4.27 19.21 15.23
CA ARG A 241 -5.63 18.99 15.69
C ARG A 241 -5.87 19.77 16.98
N THR A 242 -6.96 20.53 17.04
CA THR A 242 -7.33 21.34 18.20
C THR A 242 -8.07 20.55 19.29
N ASN A 243 -8.65 19.38 18.94
CA ASN A 243 -9.38 18.53 19.88
C ASN A 243 -8.85 17.08 19.75
N MET A 244 -8.27 16.59 20.84
CA MET A 244 -8.14 15.15 21.10
C MET A 244 -9.30 14.79 22.03
N GLU A 245 -10.48 14.53 21.47
CA GLU A 245 -11.57 13.81 22.11
C GLU A 245 -11.60 12.37 21.59
#